data_79972801a1eb5b4ffe0045eb3d157843
#
_entry.id   79972801a1eb5b4ffe0045eb3d157843
#
_cell.length_a   1.000
_cell.length_b   1.000
_cell.length_c   1.000
_cell.angle_alpha   90.00
_cell.angle_beta   90.00
_cell.angle_gamma   90.00
#
_symmetry.space_group_name_H-M   'P 1'
#
loop_
_entity.id
_entity.type
_entity.pdbx_description
1 polymer ?
#
loop_
_entity_poly.entity_id
_entity_poly.type
_entity_poly.pdbx_seq_one_letter_code
_entity_poly.pdbx_strand_id
1 'polypeptide(L)'
;MQIHVLGDSIVTAYGSDENNFIGGWGDHLNSFFKNEVPVLVYAEGGRSSRSFLNEGRFMNYGIFSKDEFPYGMGPAYDRICAGDYVLMQFCHNDDESKGYGTYVDRLTPLGIPDSHGIYPTVVPDEQMKVPTGEIPSEYVTLLRKTGMTEQEIAVYERKYRELIAQYGEKYWSYDCGATYKGYLKFYIDKIRARGAVPVLVTPPPRQYYKNGKIAAVAGQHGGEDAFGAFPYVRAIRQLGRQENVVVLDLFQRSLELLERLGETAAKSLESIKDKDGVTIGEARYARTQKWVEDYDVYWKKENFTVDNTHQNRLGSYLYAAMIADCISEQLPNLAQWQLPCASKSMRCPARIRTFIPVMEAAVHHIGIKIV
;
A
#
# COMPACT_ATOMS: atom_id res chain seq x y z
N MET A 1 17.06 -16.70 5.77
CA MET A 1 16.23 -15.54 6.18
C MET A 1 15.94 -14.74 4.94
N GLN A 2 14.67 -14.42 4.72
CA GLN A 2 14.17 -13.62 3.60
C GLN A 2 13.22 -12.55 4.13
N ILE A 3 13.00 -11.50 3.33
CA ILE A 3 11.99 -10.49 3.60
C ILE A 3 10.86 -10.69 2.58
N HIS A 4 9.67 -11.01 3.05
CA HIS A 4 8.47 -11.09 2.24
C HIS A 4 7.68 -9.79 2.39
N VAL A 5 7.17 -9.27 1.29
CA VAL A 5 6.45 -7.99 1.29
C VAL A 5 5.07 -8.19 0.68
N LEU A 6 4.04 -7.95 1.48
CA LEU A 6 2.63 -8.04 1.09
C LEU A 6 2.04 -6.63 1.04
N GLY A 7 1.15 -6.38 0.09
CA GLY A 7 0.52 -5.07 0.03
C GLY A 7 -0.24 -4.79 -1.26
N ASP A 8 -0.52 -3.52 -1.45
CA ASP A 8 -1.25 -2.95 -2.58
C ASP A 8 -0.31 -2.30 -3.63
N SER A 9 -0.86 -1.44 -4.49
CA SER A 9 -0.12 -0.76 -5.56
C SER A 9 1.03 0.14 -5.08
N ILE A 10 0.97 0.64 -3.85
CA ILE A 10 2.04 1.47 -3.28
C ILE A 10 3.29 0.65 -2.97
N VAL A 11 3.11 -0.65 -2.86
CA VAL A 11 4.14 -1.63 -2.49
C VAL A 11 4.65 -2.42 -3.69
N THR A 12 3.78 -2.65 -4.69
CA THR A 12 4.04 -3.53 -5.84
C THR A 12 5.40 -3.28 -6.48
N ALA A 13 6.08 -4.36 -6.85
CA ALA A 13 7.29 -4.30 -7.66
C ALA A 13 6.90 -4.17 -9.14
N TYR A 14 6.92 -2.95 -9.65
CA TYR A 14 6.62 -2.67 -11.06
C TYR A 14 7.80 -2.98 -11.99
N GLY A 15 8.97 -3.22 -11.41
CA GLY A 15 10.16 -3.56 -12.16
C GLY A 15 10.81 -2.37 -12.87
N SER A 16 11.71 -2.71 -13.79
CA SER A 16 12.48 -1.73 -14.56
C SER A 16 11.91 -1.49 -15.98
N ASP A 17 10.61 -1.79 -16.19
CA ASP A 17 9.97 -1.52 -17.48
C ASP A 17 10.06 -0.01 -17.78
N GLU A 18 10.66 0.32 -18.91
CA GLU A 18 10.85 1.70 -19.37
C GLU A 18 9.52 2.43 -19.62
N ASN A 19 8.44 1.67 -19.79
CA ASN A 19 7.11 2.21 -20.04
C ASN A 19 6.29 2.43 -18.77
N ASN A 20 6.80 2.03 -17.61
CA ASN A 20 6.09 2.15 -16.35
C ASN A 20 6.57 3.35 -15.54
N PHE A 21 5.70 4.31 -15.29
CA PHE A 21 5.99 5.51 -14.52
C PHE A 21 5.64 5.35 -13.03
N ILE A 22 4.82 4.38 -12.68
CA ILE A 22 4.49 4.08 -11.28
C ILE A 22 5.67 3.37 -10.62
N GLY A 23 6.00 3.74 -9.39
CA GLY A 23 6.91 3.01 -8.52
C GLY A 23 6.19 2.53 -7.26
N GLY A 24 6.53 1.34 -6.80
CA GLY A 24 6.19 0.88 -5.46
C GLY A 24 7.45 0.77 -4.61
N TRP A 25 7.34 0.99 -3.29
CA TRP A 25 8.53 0.93 -2.44
C TRP A 25 9.16 -0.47 -2.38
N GLY A 26 8.40 -1.51 -2.72
CA GLY A 26 8.92 -2.88 -2.84
C GLY A 26 10.00 -3.02 -3.92
N ASP A 27 9.93 -2.24 -5.01
CA ASP A 27 10.96 -2.23 -6.06
C ASP A 27 12.36 -1.86 -5.53
N HIS A 28 12.39 -1.05 -4.49
CA HIS A 28 13.61 -0.42 -4.03
C HIS A 28 14.14 -0.99 -2.71
N LEU A 29 13.32 -1.70 -1.94
CA LEU A 29 13.70 -2.15 -0.59
C LEU A 29 14.92 -3.06 -0.62
N ASN A 30 15.05 -3.91 -1.64
CA ASN A 30 16.20 -4.80 -1.79
C ASN A 30 17.54 -4.05 -1.89
N SER A 31 17.55 -2.81 -2.37
CA SER A 31 18.78 -2.02 -2.49
C SER A 31 19.36 -1.54 -1.15
N PHE A 32 18.63 -1.72 -0.06
CA PHE A 32 19.07 -1.39 1.30
C PHE A 32 19.62 -2.61 2.06
N PHE A 33 19.53 -3.81 1.50
CA PHE A 33 19.98 -5.04 2.14
C PHE A 33 21.11 -5.72 1.39
N LYS A 34 21.88 -6.53 2.13
CA LYS A 34 22.90 -7.40 1.56
C LYS A 34 22.24 -8.46 0.68
N ASN A 35 22.94 -8.91 -0.35
CA ASN A 35 22.41 -9.88 -1.32
C ASN A 35 21.97 -11.21 -0.71
N GLU A 36 22.50 -11.55 0.47
CA GLU A 36 22.17 -12.76 1.22
C GLU A 36 20.75 -12.73 1.83
N VAL A 37 20.12 -11.55 1.83
CA VAL A 37 18.75 -11.36 2.34
C VAL A 37 17.85 -10.87 1.21
N PRO A 38 17.31 -11.78 0.40
CA PRO A 38 16.43 -11.41 -0.69
C PRO A 38 15.12 -10.79 -0.17
N VAL A 39 14.64 -9.78 -0.89
CA VAL A 39 13.32 -9.17 -0.68
C VAL A 39 12.39 -9.68 -1.76
N LEU A 40 11.34 -10.39 -1.36
CA LEU A 40 10.33 -10.97 -2.24
C LEU A 40 9.03 -10.18 -2.13
N VAL A 41 8.63 -9.51 -3.19
CA VAL A 41 7.45 -8.65 -3.22
C VAL A 41 6.28 -9.39 -3.86
N TYR A 42 5.25 -9.70 -3.06
CA TYR A 42 4.00 -10.34 -3.49
C TYR A 42 2.86 -9.35 -3.64
N ALA A 43 3.13 -8.07 -3.35
CA ALA A 43 2.13 -7.02 -3.42
C ALA A 43 1.53 -6.91 -4.82
N GLU A 44 0.24 -6.59 -4.88
CA GLU A 44 -0.49 -6.49 -6.13
C GLU A 44 -1.37 -5.24 -6.16
N GLY A 45 -1.31 -4.52 -7.28
CA GLY A 45 -2.07 -3.29 -7.47
C GLY A 45 -3.57 -3.47 -7.26
N GLY A 46 -4.19 -2.52 -6.55
CA GLY A 46 -5.63 -2.52 -6.32
C GLY A 46 -6.13 -3.49 -5.26
N ARG A 47 -5.25 -4.20 -4.53
CA ARG A 47 -5.68 -5.16 -3.50
C ARG A 47 -5.78 -4.49 -2.13
N SER A 48 -6.83 -4.85 -1.41
CA SER A 48 -6.98 -4.59 0.01
C SER A 48 -6.48 -5.76 0.85
N SER A 49 -6.42 -5.61 2.15
CA SER A 49 -6.11 -6.72 3.07
C SER A 49 -7.08 -7.89 2.89
N ARG A 50 -8.34 -7.58 2.60
CA ARG A 50 -9.40 -8.56 2.32
C ARG A 50 -9.25 -9.21 0.96
N SER A 51 -9.22 -8.45 -0.14
CA SER A 51 -9.20 -9.02 -1.49
C SER A 51 -7.91 -9.79 -1.78
N PHE A 52 -6.78 -9.38 -1.22
CA PHE A 52 -5.52 -10.12 -1.32
C PHE A 52 -5.62 -11.53 -0.72
N LEU A 53 -6.35 -11.68 0.39
CA LEU A 53 -6.63 -12.98 0.99
C LEU A 53 -7.64 -13.77 0.17
N ASN A 54 -8.77 -13.15 -0.18
CA ASN A 54 -9.88 -13.81 -0.87
C ASN A 54 -9.50 -14.31 -2.27
N GLU A 55 -8.60 -13.61 -2.96
CA GLU A 55 -8.04 -14.03 -4.24
C GLU A 55 -7.03 -15.19 -4.11
N GLY A 56 -6.67 -15.61 -2.90
CA GLY A 56 -5.70 -16.68 -2.67
C GLY A 56 -4.25 -16.25 -2.83
N ARG A 57 -3.95 -14.95 -2.85
CA ARG A 57 -2.57 -14.44 -3.04
C ARG A 57 -1.68 -14.66 -1.83
N PHE A 58 -2.26 -14.71 -0.64
CA PHE A 58 -1.54 -15.07 0.57
C PHE A 58 -1.47 -16.57 0.76
N MET A 59 -2.62 -17.24 0.73
CA MET A 59 -2.77 -18.70 0.83
C MET A 59 -3.57 -19.17 -0.37
N ASN A 60 -3.04 -20.11 -1.16
CA ASN A 60 -3.71 -20.52 -2.38
C ASN A 60 -4.96 -21.37 -2.11
N TYR A 61 -6.09 -20.89 -2.54
CA TYR A 61 -7.36 -21.61 -2.53
C TYR A 61 -7.71 -22.23 -3.89
N GLY A 62 -6.72 -22.34 -4.78
CA GLY A 62 -6.86 -22.95 -6.08
C GLY A 62 -7.50 -22.05 -7.15
N ILE A 63 -7.54 -20.72 -6.92
CA ILE A 63 -8.03 -19.76 -7.90
C ILE A 63 -7.00 -19.51 -9.00
N PHE A 64 -5.72 -19.40 -8.62
CA PHE A 64 -4.62 -19.11 -9.53
C PHE A 64 -3.73 -20.33 -9.77
N SER A 65 -3.17 -20.46 -10.96
CA SER A 65 -2.05 -21.35 -11.22
C SER A 65 -0.76 -20.78 -10.59
N LYS A 66 0.29 -21.61 -10.45
CA LYS A 66 1.57 -21.15 -9.90
C LYS A 66 2.21 -20.03 -10.72
N ASP A 67 1.97 -20.06 -12.04
CA ASP A 67 2.57 -19.10 -12.98
C ASP A 67 1.94 -17.70 -12.91
N GLU A 68 0.76 -17.60 -12.29
CA GLU A 68 0.06 -16.32 -12.06
C GLU A 68 0.53 -15.59 -10.80
N PHE A 69 1.39 -16.24 -9.98
CA PHE A 69 1.98 -15.60 -8.81
C PHE A 69 3.33 -14.96 -9.14
N PRO A 70 3.72 -13.89 -8.44
CA PRO A 70 5.05 -13.33 -8.56
C PRO A 70 6.12 -14.41 -8.44
N TYR A 71 7.13 -14.35 -9.30
CA TYR A 71 8.25 -15.30 -9.34
C TYR A 71 7.89 -16.75 -9.72
N GLY A 72 6.66 -17.02 -10.20
CA GLY A 72 6.22 -18.37 -10.56
C GLY A 72 6.21 -19.37 -9.39
N MET A 73 6.06 -18.88 -8.15
CA MET A 73 6.33 -19.68 -6.94
C MET A 73 5.11 -19.95 -6.06
N GLY A 74 3.95 -19.55 -6.51
CA GLY A 74 2.70 -19.69 -5.73
C GLY A 74 2.54 -18.59 -4.67
N PRO A 75 1.59 -18.72 -3.75
CA PRO A 75 1.25 -17.71 -2.77
C PRO A 75 2.37 -17.49 -1.74
N ALA A 76 2.37 -16.31 -1.11
CA ALA A 76 3.42 -15.91 -0.18
C ALA A 76 3.58 -16.88 0.99
N TYR A 77 2.47 -17.39 1.53
CA TYR A 77 2.47 -18.29 2.69
C TYR A 77 3.30 -19.57 2.49
N ASP A 78 3.28 -20.14 1.28
CA ASP A 78 4.01 -21.38 0.98
C ASP A 78 5.53 -21.20 1.03
N ARG A 79 5.99 -19.97 0.90
CA ARG A 79 7.41 -19.60 0.88
C ARG A 79 7.94 -19.10 2.21
N ILE A 80 7.07 -18.64 3.09
CA ILE A 80 7.46 -18.14 4.41
C ILE A 80 8.02 -19.28 5.26
N CYS A 81 9.22 -19.08 5.78
CA CYS A 81 9.92 -20.02 6.64
C CYS A 81 10.22 -19.40 8.01
N ALA A 82 10.59 -20.26 8.96
CA ALA A 82 11.00 -19.80 10.29
C ALA A 82 12.21 -18.85 10.20
N GLY A 83 12.12 -17.73 10.92
CA GLY A 83 13.15 -16.70 10.92
C GLY A 83 13.05 -15.68 9.79
N ASP A 84 12.10 -15.82 8.86
CA ASP A 84 11.82 -14.79 7.85
C ASP A 84 11.07 -13.60 8.45
N TYR A 85 11.11 -12.46 7.75
CA TYR A 85 10.33 -11.27 8.08
C TYR A 85 9.25 -11.05 7.02
N VAL A 86 8.04 -10.71 7.47
CA VAL A 86 6.92 -10.43 6.55
C VAL A 86 6.41 -9.02 6.82
N LEU A 87 6.69 -8.10 5.90
CA LEU A 87 6.22 -6.72 5.95
C LEU A 87 4.86 -6.61 5.24
N MET A 88 3.89 -5.99 5.90
CA MET A 88 2.51 -5.90 5.38
C MET A 88 2.05 -4.44 5.37
N GLN A 89 1.71 -3.93 4.18
CA GLN A 89 1.09 -2.62 4.01
C GLN A 89 -0.18 -2.75 3.17
N PHE A 90 -1.32 -2.54 3.79
CA PHE A 90 -2.63 -2.42 3.14
C PHE A 90 -3.32 -1.16 3.66
N CYS A 91 -4.29 -0.64 2.98
CA CYS A 91 -5.23 0.39 3.38
C CYS A 91 -5.83 1.16 2.22
N HIS A 92 -5.04 1.47 1.18
CA HIS A 92 -5.49 2.35 0.09
C HIS A 92 -6.74 1.82 -0.63
N ASN A 93 -6.95 0.52 -0.61
CA ASN A 93 -8.12 -0.14 -1.19
C ASN A 93 -9.10 -0.68 -0.15
N ASP A 94 -8.74 -0.67 1.13
CA ASP A 94 -9.60 -1.08 2.25
C ASP A 94 -10.59 0.01 2.65
N ASP A 95 -10.23 1.26 2.43
CA ASP A 95 -10.89 2.46 2.93
C ASP A 95 -12.35 2.56 2.52
N GLU A 96 -13.24 2.27 3.46
CA GLU A 96 -14.70 2.32 3.30
C GLU A 96 -15.24 3.73 3.05
N SER A 97 -14.51 4.77 3.43
CA SER A 97 -14.92 6.16 3.26
C SER A 97 -14.87 6.65 1.80
N LYS A 98 -14.24 5.88 0.93
CA LYS A 98 -14.10 6.21 -0.48
C LYS A 98 -15.39 6.15 -1.28
N GLY A 99 -16.35 5.28 -0.91
CA GLY A 99 -17.52 5.02 -1.72
C GLY A 99 -17.16 4.51 -3.12
N TYR A 100 -17.01 3.22 -3.32
CA TYR A 100 -16.60 2.71 -4.64
C TYR A 100 -17.72 2.08 -5.41
N GLY A 101 -18.02 2.64 -6.58
CA GLY A 101 -18.93 2.07 -7.54
C GLY A 101 -18.61 0.68 -8.06
N THR A 102 -17.40 0.13 -7.94
CA THR A 102 -17.06 -1.13 -8.61
C THR A 102 -16.16 -2.10 -7.85
N TYR A 103 -15.82 -1.82 -6.60
CA TYR A 103 -14.78 -2.57 -5.87
C TYR A 103 -15.21 -3.00 -4.48
N VAL A 104 -16.46 -3.44 -4.33
CA VAL A 104 -17.01 -3.88 -3.05
C VAL A 104 -16.20 -4.98 -2.39
N ASP A 105 -15.60 -5.85 -3.18
CA ASP A 105 -14.70 -6.93 -2.74
C ASP A 105 -13.42 -6.44 -2.07
N ARG A 106 -13.11 -5.16 -2.18
CA ARG A 106 -11.93 -4.53 -1.57
C ARG A 106 -12.23 -3.80 -0.28
N LEU A 107 -13.46 -3.28 -0.13
CA LEU A 107 -13.83 -2.53 1.07
C LEU A 107 -13.73 -3.41 2.31
N THR A 108 -13.02 -2.93 3.32
CA THR A 108 -12.78 -3.66 4.56
C THR A 108 -13.19 -2.77 5.73
N PRO A 109 -14.27 -3.09 6.44
CA PRO A 109 -14.79 -2.21 7.48
C PRO A 109 -13.86 -2.09 8.68
N LEU A 110 -13.74 -0.89 9.23
CA LEU A 110 -13.09 -0.67 10.52
C LEU A 110 -13.90 -1.24 11.68
N GLY A 111 -15.22 -1.30 11.52
CA GLY A 111 -16.16 -1.54 12.60
C GLY A 111 -16.38 -0.30 13.47
N ILE A 112 -17.24 -0.43 14.47
CA ILE A 112 -17.57 0.66 15.39
C ILE A 112 -16.55 0.64 16.54
N PRO A 113 -15.77 1.73 16.74
CA PRO A 113 -14.84 1.80 17.84
C PRO A 113 -15.57 1.87 19.21
N ASP A 114 -14.90 1.41 20.26
CA ASP A 114 -15.38 1.57 21.63
C ASP A 114 -15.28 3.02 22.11
N SER A 115 -15.65 3.26 23.38
CA SER A 115 -15.61 4.60 24.00
C SER A 115 -14.21 5.19 24.10
N HIS A 116 -13.16 4.41 23.90
CA HIS A 116 -11.75 4.82 23.88
C HIS A 116 -11.18 4.96 22.47
N GLY A 117 -12.02 4.80 21.45
CA GLY A 117 -11.61 4.86 20.05
C GLY A 117 -10.85 3.61 19.56
N ILE A 118 -11.00 2.49 20.26
CA ILE A 118 -10.37 1.22 19.88
C ILE A 118 -11.30 0.48 18.91
N TYR A 119 -10.82 0.25 17.69
CA TYR A 119 -11.56 -0.52 16.68
C TYR A 119 -11.59 -2.00 17.03
N PRO A 120 -12.68 -2.71 16.67
CA PRO A 120 -12.79 -4.15 16.91
C PRO A 120 -11.81 -4.94 16.03
N THR A 121 -11.38 -6.09 16.56
CA THR A 121 -10.56 -7.07 15.85
C THR A 121 -11.38 -8.34 15.65
N VAL A 122 -12.17 -8.39 14.58
CA VAL A 122 -12.96 -9.56 14.21
C VAL A 122 -12.25 -10.27 13.07
N VAL A 123 -11.64 -11.43 13.40
CA VAL A 123 -10.84 -12.22 12.46
C VAL A 123 -11.76 -12.95 11.48
N PRO A 124 -11.41 -13.01 10.17
CA PRO A 124 -12.18 -13.80 9.23
C PRO A 124 -12.18 -15.29 9.58
N ASP A 125 -13.33 -15.94 9.43
CA ASP A 125 -13.48 -17.35 9.67
C ASP A 125 -13.17 -18.17 8.41
N GLU A 126 -12.12 -18.98 8.46
CA GLU A 126 -11.71 -19.82 7.33
C GLU A 126 -12.78 -20.85 6.91
N GLN A 127 -13.74 -21.12 7.77
CA GLN A 127 -14.82 -22.07 7.48
C GLN A 127 -16.07 -21.39 6.89
N MET A 128 -16.17 -20.08 7.04
CA MET A 128 -17.25 -19.29 6.46
C MET A 128 -16.99 -19.01 4.98
N LYS A 129 -17.24 -19.99 4.16
CA LYS A 129 -17.35 -19.80 2.71
C LYS A 129 -18.69 -19.15 2.41
N VAL A 130 -18.70 -18.06 1.69
CA VAL A 130 -19.95 -17.44 1.19
C VAL A 130 -20.00 -17.51 -0.33
N PRO A 131 -20.31 -18.63 -0.92
CA PRO A 131 -20.59 -18.70 -2.35
C PRO A 131 -22.09 -18.63 -2.56
N THR A 132 -22.75 -17.57 -2.09
CA THR A 132 -24.21 -17.45 -2.27
C THR A 132 -24.58 -16.66 -3.51
N GLY A 133 -23.63 -16.04 -4.19
CA GLY A 133 -23.92 -15.13 -5.29
C GLY A 133 -24.62 -13.84 -4.84
N GLU A 134 -24.80 -13.68 -3.54
CA GLU A 134 -25.39 -12.48 -2.94
C GLU A 134 -24.32 -11.71 -2.15
N ILE A 135 -24.38 -10.38 -2.22
CA ILE A 135 -23.52 -9.54 -1.40
C ILE A 135 -23.97 -9.69 0.06
N PRO A 136 -23.05 -9.95 1.00
CA PRO A 136 -23.39 -9.95 2.42
C PRO A 136 -24.10 -8.66 2.83
N SER A 137 -25.14 -8.76 3.66
CA SER A 137 -25.97 -7.62 4.07
C SER A 137 -25.18 -6.52 4.77
N GLU A 138 -24.08 -6.89 5.43
CA GLU A 138 -23.12 -5.99 6.07
C GLU A 138 -22.47 -5.05 5.06
N TYR A 139 -22.15 -5.56 3.87
CA TYR A 139 -21.59 -4.74 2.77
C TYR A 139 -22.60 -3.79 2.19
N VAL A 140 -23.84 -4.23 2.00
CA VAL A 140 -24.93 -3.36 1.56
C VAL A 140 -25.12 -2.21 2.56
N THR A 141 -25.06 -2.52 3.85
CA THR A 141 -25.11 -1.52 4.92
C THR A 141 -23.94 -0.55 4.84
N LEU A 142 -22.73 -1.08 4.61
CA LEU A 142 -21.51 -0.28 4.47
C LEU A 142 -21.60 0.64 3.24
N LEU A 143 -22.01 0.11 2.08
CA LEU A 143 -22.18 0.87 0.86
C LEU A 143 -23.18 2.03 1.05
N ARG A 144 -24.27 1.80 1.74
CA ARG A 144 -25.26 2.85 2.08
C ARG A 144 -24.65 3.94 2.97
N LYS A 145 -23.80 3.56 3.94
CA LYS A 145 -23.09 4.53 4.79
C LYS A 145 -22.11 5.41 4.01
N THR A 146 -21.57 4.92 2.91
CA THR A 146 -20.68 5.71 2.03
C THR A 146 -21.45 6.64 1.10
N GLY A 147 -22.78 6.70 1.21
CA GLY A 147 -23.67 7.57 0.41
C GLY A 147 -24.02 7.00 -0.97
N MET A 148 -23.76 5.71 -1.21
CA MET A 148 -24.14 5.06 -2.46
C MET A 148 -25.67 4.94 -2.58
N THR A 149 -26.13 5.20 -3.78
CA THR A 149 -27.53 5.01 -4.17
C THR A 149 -27.85 3.52 -4.35
N GLU A 150 -29.12 3.15 -4.23
CA GLU A 150 -29.55 1.76 -4.50
C GLU A 150 -29.24 1.31 -5.93
N GLN A 151 -29.21 2.23 -6.91
CA GLN A 151 -28.82 1.92 -8.28
C GLN A 151 -27.33 1.55 -8.38
N GLU A 152 -26.46 2.27 -7.70
CA GLU A 152 -25.04 1.96 -7.62
C GLU A 152 -24.80 0.65 -6.88
N ILE A 153 -25.51 0.39 -5.78
CA ILE A 153 -25.46 -0.88 -5.04
C ILE A 153 -25.85 -2.05 -5.95
N ALA A 154 -26.91 -1.90 -6.76
CA ALA A 154 -27.32 -2.94 -7.71
C ALA A 154 -26.22 -3.27 -8.77
N VAL A 155 -25.39 -2.29 -9.15
CA VAL A 155 -24.21 -2.54 -10.02
C VAL A 155 -23.20 -3.43 -9.31
N TYR A 156 -22.97 -3.22 -8.03
CA TYR A 156 -22.07 -4.07 -7.23
C TYR A 156 -22.58 -5.50 -7.11
N GLU A 157 -23.85 -5.67 -6.77
CA GLU A 157 -24.45 -6.98 -6.66
C GLU A 157 -24.32 -7.78 -7.95
N ARG A 158 -24.49 -7.11 -9.10
CA ARG A 158 -24.29 -7.74 -10.40
C ARG A 158 -22.84 -8.19 -10.57
N LYS A 159 -21.87 -7.30 -10.31
CA LYS A 159 -20.45 -7.64 -10.44
C LYS A 159 -20.02 -8.73 -9.48
N TYR A 160 -20.52 -8.73 -8.27
CA TYR A 160 -20.25 -9.80 -7.32
C TYR A 160 -20.75 -11.15 -7.84
N ARG A 161 -21.96 -11.19 -8.40
CA ARG A 161 -22.50 -12.39 -9.06
C ARG A 161 -21.68 -12.82 -10.27
N GLU A 162 -21.17 -11.87 -11.06
CA GLU A 162 -20.28 -12.16 -12.19
C GLU A 162 -18.96 -12.80 -11.71
N LEU A 163 -18.37 -12.33 -10.64
CA LEU A 163 -17.17 -12.92 -10.04
C LEU A 163 -17.44 -14.33 -9.51
N ILE A 164 -18.55 -14.54 -8.80
CA ILE A 164 -18.94 -15.89 -8.36
C ILE A 164 -19.17 -16.81 -9.55
N ALA A 165 -19.81 -16.33 -10.62
CA ALA A 165 -20.02 -17.13 -11.83
C ALA A 165 -18.70 -17.47 -12.54
N GLN A 166 -17.73 -16.54 -12.53
CA GLN A 166 -16.42 -16.73 -13.16
C GLN A 166 -15.52 -17.69 -12.39
N TYR A 167 -15.47 -17.56 -11.08
CA TYR A 167 -14.55 -18.31 -10.22
C TYR A 167 -15.21 -19.44 -9.43
N GLY A 168 -16.55 -19.45 -9.41
CA GLY A 168 -17.34 -20.46 -8.71
C GLY A 168 -17.07 -20.47 -7.20
N GLU A 169 -17.10 -21.66 -6.61
CA GLU A 169 -16.85 -21.85 -5.18
C GLU A 169 -15.41 -21.47 -4.74
N LYS A 170 -14.53 -21.21 -5.69
CA LYS A 170 -13.16 -20.79 -5.41
C LYS A 170 -13.07 -19.30 -5.06
N TYR A 171 -14.02 -18.49 -5.56
CA TYR A 171 -14.15 -17.09 -5.17
C TYR A 171 -15.03 -17.03 -3.91
N TRP A 172 -14.42 -17.02 -2.78
CA TRP A 172 -15.10 -16.98 -1.51
C TRP A 172 -14.51 -15.88 -0.64
N SER A 173 -15.33 -15.41 0.25
CA SER A 173 -15.04 -14.31 1.12
C SER A 173 -14.92 -14.82 2.54
N TYR A 174 -13.82 -14.54 3.20
CA TYR A 174 -13.64 -14.79 4.62
C TYR A 174 -14.42 -13.81 5.51
N ASP A 175 -15.22 -12.97 4.94
CA ASP A 175 -15.47 -11.66 5.47
C ASP A 175 -16.80 -11.42 6.15
N CYS A 176 -17.57 -12.41 6.41
CA CYS A 176 -18.83 -12.22 7.13
C CYS A 176 -18.59 -11.54 8.48
N GLY A 177 -18.63 -10.20 8.48
CA GLY A 177 -18.44 -9.39 9.66
C GLY A 177 -16.99 -9.16 10.10
N ALA A 178 -16.01 -9.66 9.37
CA ALA A 178 -14.59 -9.41 9.67
C ALA A 178 -14.22 -7.93 9.48
N THR A 179 -13.26 -7.47 10.27
CA THR A 179 -12.81 -6.08 10.26
C THR A 179 -11.40 -5.94 9.69
N TYR A 180 -11.02 -4.72 9.33
CA TYR A 180 -9.67 -4.41 8.86
C TYR A 180 -8.58 -4.93 9.81
N LYS A 181 -8.71 -4.67 11.11
CA LYS A 181 -7.80 -5.25 12.10
C LYS A 181 -7.86 -6.77 12.15
N GLY A 182 -9.02 -7.35 11.93
CA GLY A 182 -9.20 -8.79 11.88
C GLY A 182 -8.45 -9.44 10.72
N TYR A 183 -8.49 -8.86 9.53
CA TYR A 183 -7.71 -9.34 8.39
C TYR A 183 -6.20 -9.25 8.66
N LEU A 184 -5.71 -8.13 9.18
CA LEU A 184 -4.30 -7.98 9.53
C LEU A 184 -3.88 -8.97 10.63
N LYS A 185 -4.74 -9.21 11.62
CA LYS A 185 -4.49 -10.23 12.65
C LYS A 185 -4.41 -11.63 12.06
N PHE A 186 -5.29 -11.97 11.13
CA PHE A 186 -5.23 -13.25 10.42
C PHE A 186 -3.85 -13.48 9.80
N TYR A 187 -3.33 -12.49 9.06
CA TYR A 187 -1.97 -12.58 8.51
C TYR A 187 -0.92 -12.75 9.61
N ILE A 188 -0.99 -11.97 10.69
CA ILE A 188 -0.07 -12.04 11.82
C ILE A 188 -0.02 -13.46 12.39
N ASP A 189 -1.20 -14.05 12.67
CA ASP A 189 -1.31 -15.38 13.27
C ASP A 189 -0.73 -16.47 12.33
N LYS A 190 -1.04 -16.40 11.04
CA LYS A 190 -0.53 -17.35 10.04
C LYS A 190 0.99 -17.23 9.86
N ILE A 191 1.53 -16.01 9.83
CA ILE A 191 2.97 -15.77 9.74
C ILE A 191 3.69 -16.34 10.97
N ARG A 192 3.16 -16.07 12.16
CA ARG A 192 3.70 -16.63 13.42
C ARG A 192 3.65 -18.14 13.46
N ALA A 193 2.60 -18.76 12.92
CA ALA A 193 2.48 -20.22 12.82
C ALA A 193 3.58 -20.85 11.95
N ARG A 194 4.18 -20.08 11.03
CA ARG A 194 5.36 -20.48 10.25
C ARG A 194 6.69 -20.21 10.96
N GLY A 195 6.67 -19.64 12.16
CA GLY A 195 7.88 -19.23 12.89
C GLY A 195 8.54 -17.98 12.33
N ALA A 196 7.85 -17.21 11.49
CA ALA A 196 8.31 -15.96 10.91
C ALA A 196 7.87 -14.76 11.75
N VAL A 197 8.47 -13.60 11.49
CA VAL A 197 8.23 -12.34 12.20
C VAL A 197 7.30 -11.45 11.39
N PRO A 198 6.05 -11.25 11.81
CA PRO A 198 5.16 -10.28 11.17
C PRO A 198 5.58 -8.85 11.51
N VAL A 199 5.49 -7.95 10.52
CA VAL A 199 5.79 -6.52 10.65
C VAL A 199 4.69 -5.75 9.94
N LEU A 200 4.06 -4.81 10.63
CA LEU A 200 3.07 -3.92 10.04
C LEU A 200 3.75 -2.66 9.50
N VAL A 201 3.29 -2.17 8.36
CA VAL A 201 3.72 -0.90 7.78
C VAL A 201 2.50 -0.01 7.62
N THR A 202 2.52 1.20 8.17
CA THR A 202 1.42 2.14 7.93
C THR A 202 1.48 2.70 6.51
N PRO A 203 0.34 2.85 5.81
CA PRO A 203 0.31 3.35 4.44
C PRO A 203 0.70 4.83 4.40
N PRO A 204 1.46 5.29 3.39
CA PRO A 204 1.71 6.71 3.22
C PRO A 204 0.41 7.45 2.87
N PRO A 205 0.27 8.75 3.19
CA PRO A 205 -0.93 9.50 2.83
C PRO A 205 -1.02 9.73 1.32
N ARG A 206 -2.24 9.84 0.82
CA ARG A 206 -2.50 10.43 -0.49
C ARG A 206 -2.24 11.93 -0.44
N GLN A 207 -1.85 12.53 -1.53
CA GLN A 207 -1.53 13.95 -1.59
C GLN A 207 -2.76 14.83 -1.79
N TYR A 208 -3.71 14.74 -0.86
CA TYR A 208 -4.85 15.65 -0.78
C TYR A 208 -4.53 16.80 0.17
N TYR A 209 -4.24 17.96 -0.38
CA TYR A 209 -3.88 19.14 0.40
C TYR A 209 -5.08 20.05 0.68
N LYS A 210 -5.11 20.60 1.89
CA LYS A 210 -5.98 21.70 2.29
C LYS A 210 -5.20 22.65 3.19
N ASN A 211 -5.13 23.91 2.79
CA ASN A 211 -4.36 24.94 3.52
C ASN A 211 -2.89 24.54 3.77
N GLY A 212 -2.24 23.93 2.80
CA GLY A 212 -0.84 23.52 2.88
C GLY A 212 -0.55 22.28 3.74
N LYS A 213 -1.58 21.60 4.21
CA LYS A 213 -1.49 20.37 5.00
C LYS A 213 -2.20 19.21 4.29
N ILE A 214 -1.73 18.00 4.54
CA ILE A 214 -2.43 16.79 4.10
C ILE A 214 -3.76 16.70 4.87
N ALA A 215 -4.85 16.58 4.12
CA ALA A 215 -6.20 16.67 4.67
C ALA A 215 -6.79 15.29 4.98
N ALA A 216 -7.42 15.15 6.13
CA ALA A 216 -8.20 13.98 6.51
C ALA A 216 -9.59 14.05 5.87
N VAL A 217 -9.68 13.71 4.59
CA VAL A 217 -10.93 13.70 3.82
C VAL A 217 -11.38 12.28 3.49
N ALA A 218 -12.61 12.10 3.07
CA ALA A 218 -13.10 10.81 2.59
C ALA A 218 -12.15 10.24 1.52
N GLY A 219 -11.85 8.95 1.58
CA GLY A 219 -10.86 8.31 0.74
C GLY A 219 -9.40 8.53 1.14
N GLN A 220 -9.16 9.21 2.25
CA GLN A 220 -7.83 9.41 2.86
C GLN A 220 -7.73 8.63 4.18
N HIS A 221 -7.57 7.30 4.05
CA HIS A 221 -7.42 6.39 5.19
C HIS A 221 -8.55 6.51 6.24
N GLY A 222 -9.79 6.61 5.73
CA GLY A 222 -10.99 6.74 6.54
C GLY A 222 -11.39 8.18 6.86
N GLY A 223 -10.64 9.19 6.37
CA GLY A 223 -10.94 10.59 6.67
C GLY A 223 -10.74 10.92 8.13
N GLU A 224 -11.79 11.39 8.78
CA GLU A 224 -11.82 11.74 10.20
C GLU A 224 -13.07 11.17 10.89
N ASP A 225 -12.92 10.67 12.10
CA ASP A 225 -14.01 10.21 12.95
C ASP A 225 -14.02 10.94 14.30
N ALA A 226 -14.87 10.52 15.22
CA ALA A 226 -14.99 11.14 16.56
C ALA A 226 -13.69 11.11 17.38
N PHE A 227 -12.71 10.27 17.02
CA PHE A 227 -11.45 10.08 17.71
C PHE A 227 -10.25 10.68 16.96
N GLY A 228 -10.49 11.36 15.83
CA GLY A 228 -9.50 12.11 15.04
C GLY A 228 -9.25 11.58 13.64
N ALA A 229 -8.22 12.13 13.01
CA ALA A 229 -7.86 11.87 11.63
C ALA A 229 -7.30 10.46 11.39
N PHE A 230 -7.47 9.98 10.16
CA PHE A 230 -6.86 8.77 9.61
C PHE A 230 -7.14 7.49 10.42
N PRO A 231 -8.43 7.10 10.57
CA PRO A 231 -8.85 5.97 11.40
C PRO A 231 -8.17 4.64 11.05
N TYR A 232 -7.93 4.33 9.77
CA TYR A 232 -7.21 3.11 9.36
C TYR A 232 -5.77 3.09 9.85
N VAL A 233 -5.07 4.23 9.81
CA VAL A 233 -3.69 4.33 10.34
C VAL A 233 -3.68 4.11 11.85
N ARG A 234 -4.66 4.69 12.57
CA ARG A 234 -4.82 4.45 14.00
C ARG A 234 -5.09 2.99 14.32
N ALA A 235 -5.92 2.32 13.49
CA ALA A 235 -6.23 0.89 13.65
C ALA A 235 -4.98 0.01 13.53
N ILE A 236 -4.08 0.28 12.57
CA ILE A 236 -2.80 -0.43 12.44
C ILE A 236 -1.95 -0.25 13.71
N ARG A 237 -1.80 0.99 14.17
CA ARG A 237 -1.03 1.30 15.39
C ARG A 237 -1.62 0.64 16.65
N GLN A 238 -2.95 0.56 16.72
CA GLN A 238 -3.66 -0.16 17.81
C GLN A 238 -3.35 -1.65 17.74
N LEU A 239 -3.48 -2.26 16.57
CA LEU A 239 -3.22 -3.68 16.38
C LEU A 239 -1.76 -4.04 16.70
N GLY A 240 -0.80 -3.23 16.26
CA GLY A 240 0.61 -3.43 16.60
C GLY A 240 0.85 -3.51 18.11
N ARG A 241 0.24 -2.59 18.89
CA ARG A 241 0.31 -2.63 20.35
C ARG A 241 -0.40 -3.84 20.95
N GLN A 242 -1.61 -4.16 20.48
CA GLN A 242 -2.43 -5.27 20.99
C GLN A 242 -1.78 -6.63 20.76
N GLU A 243 -1.16 -6.80 19.60
CA GLU A 243 -0.55 -8.05 19.17
C GLU A 243 0.97 -8.10 19.47
N ASN A 244 1.56 -7.06 20.05
CA ASN A 244 3.01 -6.94 20.22
C ASN A 244 3.76 -7.18 18.89
N VAL A 245 3.34 -6.48 17.83
CA VAL A 245 3.93 -6.50 16.49
C VAL A 245 4.55 -5.15 16.21
N VAL A 246 5.75 -5.15 15.66
CA VAL A 246 6.43 -3.92 15.25
C VAL A 246 5.64 -3.23 14.13
N VAL A 247 5.47 -1.91 14.28
CA VAL A 247 4.84 -1.05 13.28
C VAL A 247 5.89 -0.08 12.74
N LEU A 248 6.26 -0.25 11.46
CA LEU A 248 7.07 0.72 10.75
C LEU A 248 6.16 1.88 10.31
N ASP A 249 6.30 3.02 10.95
CA ASP A 249 5.38 4.14 10.77
C ASP A 249 5.75 5.01 9.56
N LEU A 250 5.58 4.43 8.36
CA LEU A 250 5.79 5.11 7.09
C LEU A 250 4.84 6.31 6.94
N PHE A 251 3.60 6.20 7.45
CA PHE A 251 2.63 7.28 7.40
C PHE A 251 3.19 8.56 8.01
N GLN A 252 3.67 8.48 9.25
CA GLN A 252 4.18 9.66 9.96
C GLN A 252 5.37 10.28 9.24
N ARG A 253 6.34 9.45 8.81
CA ARG A 253 7.54 9.92 8.12
C ARG A 253 7.23 10.56 6.78
N SER A 254 6.38 9.94 5.98
CA SER A 254 5.97 10.47 4.68
C SER A 254 5.11 11.73 4.82
N LEU A 255 4.20 11.78 5.80
CA LEU A 255 3.41 12.97 6.11
C LEU A 255 4.32 14.18 6.41
N GLU A 256 5.31 14.00 7.29
CA GLU A 256 6.28 15.05 7.65
C GLU A 256 7.09 15.52 6.44
N LEU A 257 7.53 14.59 5.60
CA LEU A 257 8.23 14.93 4.36
C LEU A 257 7.33 15.75 3.43
N LEU A 258 6.15 15.24 3.12
CA LEU A 258 5.23 15.87 2.15
C LEU A 258 4.78 17.27 2.61
N GLU A 259 4.47 17.42 3.90
CA GLU A 259 4.10 18.75 4.44
C GLU A 259 5.28 19.73 4.47
N ARG A 260 6.50 19.25 4.73
CA ARG A 260 7.71 20.08 4.69
C ARG A 260 8.08 20.51 3.27
N LEU A 261 7.89 19.65 2.28
CA LEU A 261 8.05 19.96 0.87
C LEU A 261 7.01 20.99 0.39
N GLY A 262 5.82 20.95 0.97
CA GLY A 262 4.66 21.69 0.49
C GLY A 262 4.06 21.08 -0.77
N GLU A 263 2.82 21.47 -1.08
CA GLU A 263 2.00 20.83 -2.13
C GLU A 263 2.70 20.76 -3.49
N THR A 264 3.29 21.85 -3.95
CA THR A 264 3.90 21.93 -5.29
C THR A 264 5.09 20.99 -5.44
N ALA A 265 6.03 21.02 -4.48
CA ALA A 265 7.23 20.19 -4.56
C ALA A 265 6.90 18.70 -4.26
N ALA A 266 5.97 18.42 -3.34
CA ALA A 266 5.56 17.06 -3.02
C ALA A 266 4.96 16.33 -4.22
N LYS A 267 4.22 17.03 -5.08
CA LYS A 267 3.65 16.46 -6.31
C LYS A 267 4.70 15.94 -7.29
N SER A 268 5.94 16.39 -7.21
CA SER A 268 7.04 15.83 -8.01
C SER A 268 7.42 14.38 -7.64
N LEU A 269 6.90 13.87 -6.53
CA LEU A 269 7.10 12.50 -6.09
C LEU A 269 5.99 11.55 -6.57
N GLU A 270 4.98 12.06 -7.25
CA GLU A 270 3.81 11.32 -7.70
C GLU A 270 3.90 10.95 -9.19
N SER A 271 3.16 9.92 -9.55
CA SER A 271 2.92 9.55 -10.94
C SER A 271 2.03 10.57 -11.65
N ILE A 272 2.09 10.58 -12.97
CA ILE A 272 1.30 11.46 -13.83
C ILE A 272 0.33 10.63 -14.65
N LYS A 273 -0.89 11.11 -14.79
CA LYS A 273 -1.93 10.56 -15.66
C LYS A 273 -2.20 11.48 -16.81
N ASP A 274 -2.47 10.92 -17.97
CA ASP A 274 -2.93 11.68 -19.14
C ASP A 274 -4.40 12.13 -18.97
N LYS A 275 -4.93 12.80 -19.99
CA LYS A 275 -6.32 13.28 -20.03
C LYS A 275 -7.38 12.17 -19.87
N ASP A 276 -7.03 10.93 -20.20
CA ASP A 276 -7.90 9.77 -20.13
C ASP A 276 -7.73 9.00 -18.80
N GLY A 277 -6.92 9.54 -17.87
CA GLY A 277 -6.63 8.97 -16.57
C GLY A 277 -5.65 7.80 -16.60
N VAL A 278 -4.96 7.58 -17.73
CA VAL A 278 -3.96 6.54 -17.89
C VAL A 278 -2.59 7.04 -17.42
N THR A 279 -1.93 6.26 -16.58
CA THR A 279 -0.58 6.59 -16.10
C THR A 279 0.41 6.59 -17.25
N ILE A 280 1.19 7.67 -17.35
CA ILE A 280 2.16 7.84 -18.42
C ILE A 280 3.39 7.01 -18.15
N GLY A 281 3.83 6.27 -19.16
CA GLY A 281 5.02 5.43 -19.07
C GLY A 281 6.31 6.22 -18.82
N GLU A 282 7.24 5.58 -18.13
CA GLU A 282 8.52 6.13 -17.69
C GLU A 282 9.42 6.60 -18.84
N ALA A 283 9.37 5.96 -20.00
CA ALA A 283 10.20 6.28 -21.16
C ALA A 283 10.12 7.76 -21.60
N ARG A 284 9.03 8.44 -21.27
CA ARG A 284 8.87 9.86 -21.55
C ARG A 284 9.61 10.78 -20.57
N TYR A 285 9.88 10.31 -19.36
CA TYR A 285 10.29 11.19 -18.25
C TYR A 285 11.57 10.76 -17.55
N ALA A 286 11.90 9.47 -17.53
CA ALA A 286 12.93 8.92 -16.67
C ALA A 286 14.36 9.20 -17.09
N ARG A 287 14.61 9.58 -18.32
CA ARG A 287 15.97 9.69 -18.87
C ARG A 287 16.48 11.11 -19.08
N THR A 288 15.68 12.10 -18.78
CA THR A 288 16.08 13.47 -19.09
C THR A 288 16.22 14.30 -17.82
N GLN A 289 17.38 14.92 -17.68
CA GLN A 289 17.65 16.05 -16.81
C GLN A 289 16.56 17.15 -16.95
N LYS A 290 15.85 17.14 -18.05
CA LYS A 290 14.64 17.88 -18.37
C LYS A 290 13.40 17.51 -17.55
N TRP A 291 13.41 16.44 -16.76
CA TRP A 291 12.20 15.98 -16.08
C TRP A 291 11.64 17.01 -15.09
N VAL A 292 12.51 17.67 -14.32
CA VAL A 292 12.08 18.74 -13.38
C VAL A 292 11.64 19.97 -14.12
N GLU A 293 12.37 20.36 -15.17
CA GLU A 293 12.02 21.49 -16.04
C GLU A 293 10.73 21.21 -16.81
N ASP A 294 10.60 19.99 -17.35
CA ASP A 294 9.42 19.54 -18.06
C ASP A 294 8.25 19.26 -17.10
N TYR A 295 8.48 18.87 -15.84
CA TYR A 295 7.44 18.63 -14.84
C TYR A 295 6.63 19.91 -14.60
N ASP A 296 7.28 21.05 -14.42
CA ASP A 296 6.60 22.33 -14.31
C ASP A 296 5.85 22.72 -15.59
N VAL A 297 6.37 22.33 -16.74
CA VAL A 297 5.74 22.57 -18.04
C VAL A 297 4.57 21.60 -18.27
N TYR A 298 4.71 20.32 -17.92
CA TYR A 298 3.64 19.32 -18.06
C TYR A 298 2.55 19.50 -17.04
N TRP A 299 2.88 19.86 -15.81
CA TRP A 299 1.92 20.19 -14.77
C TRP A 299 1.00 21.35 -15.13
N LYS A 300 1.52 22.32 -15.87
CA LYS A 300 0.76 23.47 -16.38
C LYS A 300 0.01 23.20 -17.68
N LYS A 301 0.24 22.04 -18.34
CA LYS A 301 -0.52 21.68 -19.54
C LYS A 301 -1.85 21.04 -19.13
N GLU A 302 -2.94 21.55 -19.68
CA GLU A 302 -4.33 21.17 -19.42
C GLU A 302 -4.66 19.66 -19.62
N ASN A 303 -3.70 18.86 -20.08
CA ASN A 303 -3.89 17.48 -20.49
C ASN A 303 -3.32 16.43 -19.54
N PHE A 304 -2.73 16.83 -18.40
CA PHE A 304 -2.12 15.92 -17.45
C PHE A 304 -2.58 16.22 -16.03
N THR A 305 -2.80 15.17 -15.26
CA THR A 305 -3.13 15.26 -13.84
C THR A 305 -2.12 14.46 -13.03
N VAL A 306 -1.82 14.90 -11.82
CA VAL A 306 -1.03 14.10 -10.88
C VAL A 306 -1.93 13.00 -10.33
N ASP A 307 -1.37 11.81 -10.22
CA ASP A 307 -1.99 10.73 -9.47
C ASP A 307 -1.71 10.95 -7.97
N ASN A 308 -2.60 11.59 -7.26
CA ASN A 308 -2.43 11.90 -5.84
C ASN A 308 -2.28 10.66 -4.92
N THR A 309 -2.17 9.47 -5.49
CA THR A 309 -2.09 8.20 -4.75
C THR A 309 -0.79 7.45 -5.01
N HIS A 310 -0.39 7.35 -6.29
CA HIS A 310 0.71 6.51 -6.70
C HIS A 310 1.97 7.33 -6.90
N GLN A 311 3.05 6.89 -6.28
CA GLN A 311 4.35 7.53 -6.41
C GLN A 311 5.00 7.18 -7.75
N ASN A 312 5.86 8.07 -8.21
CA ASN A 312 6.86 7.74 -9.21
C ASN A 312 8.04 7.00 -8.56
N ARG A 313 9.07 6.68 -9.34
CA ARG A 313 10.24 5.94 -8.82
C ARG A 313 11.00 6.68 -7.73
N LEU A 314 11.08 8.00 -7.80
CA LEU A 314 11.74 8.79 -6.77
C LEU A 314 10.96 8.73 -5.46
N GLY A 315 9.64 8.96 -5.51
CA GLY A 315 8.78 8.88 -4.33
C GLY A 315 8.81 7.50 -3.68
N SER A 316 8.73 6.44 -4.48
CA SER A 316 8.79 5.05 -4.00
C SER A 316 10.16 4.68 -3.40
N TYR A 317 11.27 5.18 -3.97
CA TYR A 317 12.58 5.03 -3.38
C TYR A 317 12.70 5.70 -2.01
N LEU A 318 12.19 6.92 -1.88
CA LEU A 318 12.19 7.63 -0.60
C LEU A 318 11.39 6.88 0.47
N TYR A 319 10.26 6.29 0.08
CA TYR A 319 9.47 5.45 1.00
C TYR A 319 10.20 4.18 1.41
N ALA A 320 10.89 3.52 0.48
CA ALA A 320 11.75 2.37 0.80
C ALA A 320 12.90 2.75 1.75
N ALA A 321 13.51 3.93 1.57
CA ALA A 321 14.53 4.45 2.46
C ALA A 321 13.96 4.69 3.89
N MET A 322 12.78 5.29 4.01
CA MET A 322 12.11 5.51 5.30
C MET A 322 11.79 4.18 6.01
N ILE A 323 11.39 3.15 5.26
CA ILE A 323 11.17 1.81 5.79
C ILE A 323 12.48 1.21 6.28
N ALA A 324 13.56 1.33 5.51
CA ALA A 324 14.89 0.87 5.91
C ALA A 324 15.37 1.56 7.20
N ASP A 325 15.13 2.87 7.34
CA ASP A 325 15.44 3.61 8.57
C ASP A 325 14.61 3.10 9.76
N CYS A 326 13.30 2.88 9.57
CA CYS A 326 12.46 2.29 10.61
C CYS A 326 12.95 0.90 11.05
N ILE A 327 13.40 0.08 10.09
CA ILE A 327 13.98 -1.25 10.37
C ILE A 327 15.27 -1.09 11.20
N SER A 328 16.13 -0.13 10.86
CA SER A 328 17.35 0.15 11.62
C SER A 328 17.08 0.50 13.08
N GLU A 329 15.99 1.21 13.33
CA GLU A 329 15.62 1.67 14.67
C GLU A 329 14.90 0.61 15.50
N GLN A 330 14.10 -0.25 14.87
CA GLN A 330 13.12 -1.08 15.59
C GLN A 330 13.36 -2.59 15.45
N LEU A 331 14.14 -3.04 14.47
CA LEU A 331 14.38 -4.45 14.17
C LEU A 331 15.87 -4.77 14.11
N PRO A 332 16.60 -4.73 15.24
CA PRO A 332 18.07 -4.86 15.25
C PRO A 332 18.57 -6.17 14.63
N ASN A 333 17.82 -7.28 14.78
CA ASN A 333 18.17 -8.56 14.18
C ASN A 333 18.04 -8.57 12.65
N LEU A 334 17.22 -7.70 12.07
CA LEU A 334 17.11 -7.50 10.64
C LEU A 334 18.08 -6.42 10.15
N ALA A 335 18.25 -5.36 10.93
CA ALA A 335 19.10 -4.21 10.61
C ALA A 335 20.57 -4.57 10.36
N GLN A 336 21.13 -5.59 11.04
CA GLN A 336 22.50 -6.07 10.81
C GLN A 336 22.76 -6.55 9.37
N TRP A 337 21.70 -6.84 8.63
CA TRP A 337 21.74 -7.27 7.23
C TRP A 337 21.56 -6.12 6.25
N GLN A 338 21.31 -4.92 6.74
CA GLN A 338 21.31 -3.75 5.88
C GLN A 338 22.72 -3.45 5.37
N LEU A 339 22.79 -2.90 4.19
CA LEU A 339 24.02 -2.35 3.67
C LEU A 339 24.47 -1.21 4.60
N PRO A 340 25.78 -1.11 4.92
CA PRO A 340 26.28 0.01 5.69
C PRO A 340 25.82 1.31 5.02
N CYS A 341 24.97 2.05 5.69
CA CYS A 341 24.73 3.42 5.29
C CYS A 341 26.06 4.13 5.46
N ALA A 342 26.73 4.46 4.37
CA ALA A 342 27.91 5.30 4.45
C ALA A 342 27.43 6.61 5.02
N SER A 343 27.65 6.74 6.32
CA SER A 343 27.49 7.95 7.12
C SER A 343 26.49 8.95 6.54
N LYS A 344 25.21 8.82 6.91
CA LYS A 344 24.17 9.85 6.71
C LYS A 344 24.05 10.49 5.31
N SER A 345 24.80 10.05 4.33
CA SER A 345 24.63 10.41 2.92
C SER A 345 23.90 9.25 2.24
N MET A 346 22.71 9.48 1.71
CA MET A 346 21.97 8.50 0.93
C MET A 346 22.88 7.97 -0.19
N ARG A 347 23.37 6.73 -0.06
CA ARG A 347 24.01 6.04 -1.20
C ARG A 347 22.91 5.59 -2.13
N CYS A 348 22.67 6.43 -3.11
CA CYS A 348 21.79 6.09 -4.21
C CYS A 348 22.38 4.91 -5.00
N PRO A 349 21.62 3.84 -5.31
CA PRO A 349 22.02 2.83 -6.28
C PRO A 349 22.49 3.49 -7.58
N ALA A 350 23.45 2.87 -8.28
CA ALA A 350 24.01 3.44 -9.50
C ALA A 350 22.97 3.85 -10.56
N ARG A 351 21.81 3.18 -10.59
CA ARG A 351 20.68 3.52 -11.46
C ARG A 351 19.95 4.81 -11.04
N ILE A 352 20.00 5.19 -9.76
CA ILE A 352 19.37 6.44 -9.27
C ILE A 352 20.36 7.61 -9.38
N ARG A 353 21.64 7.36 -9.60
CA ARG A 353 22.64 8.42 -9.87
C ARG A 353 22.23 9.32 -11.04
N THR A 354 21.45 8.83 -11.97
CA THR A 354 20.86 9.63 -13.05
C THR A 354 19.76 10.57 -12.56
N PHE A 355 19.17 10.33 -11.38
CA PHE A 355 18.16 11.16 -10.74
C PHE A 355 18.74 12.11 -9.67
N ILE A 356 20.01 11.91 -9.24
CA ILE A 356 20.64 12.80 -8.25
C ILE A 356 20.63 14.27 -8.68
N PRO A 357 20.95 14.63 -9.92
CA PRO A 357 20.87 16.04 -10.35
C PRO A 357 19.44 16.60 -10.25
N VAL A 358 18.44 15.75 -10.48
CA VAL A 358 17.02 16.09 -10.32
C VAL A 358 16.65 16.28 -8.85
N MET A 359 17.15 15.42 -7.97
CA MET A 359 17.00 15.56 -6.53
C MET A 359 17.71 16.81 -6.01
N GLU A 360 18.94 17.05 -6.45
CA GLU A 360 19.72 18.23 -6.06
C GLU A 360 19.06 19.51 -6.54
N ALA A 361 18.52 19.54 -7.76
CA ALA A 361 17.79 20.69 -8.28
C ALA A 361 16.46 20.92 -7.51
N ALA A 362 15.69 19.86 -7.26
CA ALA A 362 14.45 19.94 -6.45
C ALA A 362 14.75 20.36 -5.01
N VAL A 363 15.82 19.82 -4.41
CA VAL A 363 16.25 20.10 -3.04
C VAL A 363 16.86 21.51 -2.93
N HIS A 364 17.66 21.95 -3.89
CA HIS A 364 18.16 23.34 -3.93
C HIS A 364 17.04 24.37 -4.04
N HIS A 365 15.99 24.07 -4.81
CA HIS A 365 14.82 24.94 -4.94
C HIS A 365 14.01 25.08 -3.64
N ILE A 366 14.06 24.08 -2.76
CA ILE A 366 13.32 24.04 -1.49
C ILE A 366 14.22 24.24 -0.26
N GLY A 367 15.50 24.54 -0.45
CA GLY A 367 16.42 24.89 0.64
C GLY A 367 16.77 23.73 1.60
N ILE A 368 16.50 22.49 1.19
CA ILE A 368 16.92 21.30 1.94
C ILE A 368 18.36 20.96 1.55
N LYS A 369 19.31 21.20 2.45
CA LYS A 369 20.65 20.65 2.29
C LYS A 369 20.60 19.14 2.53
N ILE A 370 20.87 18.39 1.47
CA ILE A 370 21.24 16.96 1.63
C ILE A 370 22.68 16.98 2.19
N VAL A 371 22.80 16.73 3.48
CA VAL A 371 24.10 16.56 4.16
C VAL A 371 24.45 15.08 4.18
#